data_598e770a9dcdedd9be71aecd4381ed15
#
_entry.id   598e770a9dcdedd9be71aecd4381ed15
#
_cell.length_a   1.000
_cell.length_b   1.000
_cell.length_c   1.000
_cell.angle_alpha   90.00
_cell.angle_beta   90.00
_cell.angle_gamma   90.00
#
_symmetry.space_group_name_H-M   'P 1'
#
loop_
_entity.id
_entity.type
_entity.pdbx_description
1 polymer ?
#
loop_
_entity_poly.entity_id
_entity_poly.type
_entity_poly.pdbx_seq_one_letter_code
_entity_poly.pdbx_strand_id
1 'polypeptide(L)'
;SVARQTEIEKLFLSYPSSERFKNHLTNLTQEPHLAGTRANERVRDYMAEKMRQAGLTVDIYPYDLYLPVGQGEVKAEIVLPKRIALNNMENIYAEDRFSTHPELGPGWNAFSGSGDVTAEVVYANYGRKEDFEK
;
A
#
# COMPACT_ATOMS: atom_id res chain seq x y z
N SER A 1 3.63 20.39 37.61
CA SER A 1 2.46 21.31 37.67
C SER A 1 1.76 21.29 36.31
N VAL A 2 0.49 21.61 36.28
CA VAL A 2 -0.32 21.70 35.06
C VAL A 2 0.31 22.68 34.05
N ALA A 3 0.81 23.82 34.51
CA ALA A 3 1.47 24.79 33.64
C ALA A 3 2.68 24.21 32.90
N ARG A 4 3.54 23.44 33.57
CA ARG A 4 4.69 22.77 32.93
C ARG A 4 4.25 21.72 31.92
N GLN A 5 3.19 20.98 32.22
CA GLN A 5 2.64 20.00 31.28
C GLN A 5 2.10 20.68 30.01
N THR A 6 1.36 21.77 30.17
CA THR A 6 0.84 22.57 29.07
C THR A 6 1.96 23.11 28.15
N GLU A 7 3.08 23.53 28.73
CA GLU A 7 4.24 23.99 27.95
C GLU A 7 4.88 22.86 27.17
N ILE A 8 5.03 21.67 27.76
CA ILE A 8 5.54 20.47 27.07
C ILE A 8 4.62 20.07 25.92
N GLU A 9 3.32 20.10 26.15
CA GLU A 9 2.32 19.78 25.11
C GLU A 9 2.35 20.77 23.94
N LYS A 10 2.45 22.07 24.23
CA LYS A 10 2.61 23.09 23.18
C LYS A 10 3.89 22.89 22.38
N LEU A 11 5.00 22.59 23.05
CA LEU A 11 6.26 22.30 22.40
C LEU A 11 6.11 21.05 21.50
N PHE A 12 5.55 19.97 22.02
CA PHE A 12 5.31 18.75 21.25
C PHE A 12 4.46 19.00 20.00
N LEU A 13 3.37 19.76 20.14
CA LEU A 13 2.49 20.11 19.03
C LEU A 13 3.14 21.04 17.99
N SER A 14 4.24 21.71 18.34
CA SER A 14 5.00 22.55 17.40
C SER A 14 5.97 21.77 16.50
N TYR A 15 6.30 20.52 16.85
CA TYR A 15 7.22 19.70 16.07
C TYR A 15 6.64 19.14 14.76
N PRO A 16 5.37 18.70 14.67
CA PRO A 16 4.81 18.22 13.42
C PRO A 16 4.86 19.30 12.33
N SER A 17 5.30 18.92 11.13
CA SER A 17 5.38 19.81 9.97
C SER A 17 4.79 19.10 8.78
N SER A 18 3.78 19.70 8.15
CA SER A 18 3.15 19.17 6.95
C SER A 18 4.15 19.00 5.79
N GLU A 19 5.10 19.92 5.67
CA GLU A 19 6.16 19.85 4.67
C GLU A 19 7.09 18.64 4.91
N ARG A 20 7.56 18.44 6.14
CA ARG A 20 8.38 17.28 6.49
C ARG A 20 7.61 15.98 6.26
N PHE A 21 6.33 15.95 6.62
CA PHE A 21 5.47 14.80 6.41
C PHE A 21 5.35 14.48 4.92
N LYS A 22 5.09 15.49 4.08
CA LYS A 22 5.04 15.34 2.63
C LYS A 22 6.36 14.82 2.06
N ASN A 23 7.49 15.36 2.53
CA ASN A 23 8.80 14.92 2.09
C ASN A 23 9.09 13.46 2.47
N HIS A 24 8.74 13.03 3.69
CA HIS A 24 8.87 11.63 4.09
C HIS A 24 7.96 10.73 3.27
N LEU A 25 6.69 11.10 3.10
CA LEU A 25 5.74 10.33 2.29
C LEU A 25 6.24 10.17 0.86
N THR A 26 6.69 11.25 0.22
CA THR A 26 7.26 11.21 -1.13
C THR A 26 8.43 10.23 -1.22
N ASN A 27 9.35 10.24 -0.25
CA ASN A 27 10.49 9.30 -0.25
C ASN A 27 10.09 7.85 -0.02
N LEU A 28 9.05 7.62 0.81
CA LEU A 28 8.58 6.26 1.12
C LEU A 28 7.76 5.65 -0.01
N THR A 29 7.06 6.49 -0.81
CA THR A 29 6.12 6.03 -1.84
C THR A 29 6.59 6.31 -3.27
N GLN A 30 7.86 6.67 -3.46
CA GLN A 30 8.34 7.11 -4.76
C GLN A 30 8.45 5.98 -5.81
N GLU A 31 8.43 4.73 -5.38
CA GLU A 31 8.41 3.55 -6.25
C GLU A 31 7.70 2.38 -5.57
N PRO A 32 7.19 1.38 -6.32
CA PRO A 32 6.70 0.14 -5.74
C PRO A 32 7.79 -0.54 -4.92
N HIS A 33 7.46 -1.00 -3.70
CA HIS A 33 8.44 -1.59 -2.78
C HIS A 33 7.89 -2.84 -2.10
N LEU A 34 7.61 -3.85 -2.88
CA LEU A 34 7.16 -5.15 -2.41
C LEU A 34 8.19 -5.78 -1.45
N ALA A 35 7.70 -6.53 -0.48
CA ALA A 35 8.54 -7.23 0.48
C ALA A 35 9.58 -8.11 -0.24
N GLY A 36 10.83 -8.07 0.22
CA GLY A 36 11.94 -8.82 -0.36
C GLY A 36 12.60 -8.19 -1.59
N THR A 37 12.14 -7.04 -2.06
CA THR A 37 12.76 -6.32 -3.18
C THR A 37 13.82 -5.33 -2.70
N ARG A 38 14.74 -4.94 -3.60
CA ARG A 38 15.72 -3.88 -3.34
C ARG A 38 15.04 -2.53 -3.05
N ALA A 39 13.88 -2.27 -3.64
CA ALA A 39 13.09 -1.09 -3.35
C ALA A 39 12.63 -1.08 -1.88
N ASN A 40 12.18 -2.23 -1.37
CA ASN A 40 11.82 -2.38 0.04
C ASN A 40 13.02 -2.20 0.97
N GLU A 41 14.20 -2.68 0.58
CA GLU A 41 15.43 -2.44 1.34
C GLU A 41 15.79 -0.95 1.41
N ARG A 42 15.65 -0.20 0.31
CA ARG A 42 15.86 1.27 0.31
C ARG A 42 14.92 2.00 1.25
N VAL A 43 13.64 1.60 1.28
CA VAL A 43 12.66 2.16 2.22
C VAL A 43 13.05 1.87 3.67
N ARG A 44 13.45 0.63 3.97
CA ARG A 44 13.97 0.24 5.30
C ARG A 44 15.16 1.10 5.71
N ASP A 45 16.13 1.23 4.82
CA ASP A 45 17.37 1.96 5.11
C ASP A 45 17.12 3.46 5.30
N TYR A 46 16.23 4.03 4.49
CA TYR A 46 15.77 5.40 4.66
C TYR A 46 15.13 5.62 6.04
N MET A 47 14.22 4.74 6.44
CA MET A 47 13.57 4.82 7.76
C MET A 47 14.58 4.70 8.90
N ALA A 48 15.46 3.69 8.83
CA ALA A 48 16.50 3.46 9.83
C ALA A 48 17.43 4.67 9.97
N GLU A 49 17.83 5.28 8.86
CA GLU A 49 18.68 6.46 8.85
C GLU A 49 17.99 7.68 9.48
N LYS A 50 16.70 7.91 9.14
CA LYS A 50 15.93 9.01 9.74
C LYS A 50 15.74 8.85 11.24
N MET A 51 15.54 7.64 11.71
CA MET A 51 15.46 7.35 13.15
C MET A 51 16.79 7.59 13.85
N ARG A 52 17.92 7.17 13.25
CA ARG A 52 19.27 7.44 13.80
C ARG A 52 19.58 8.94 13.84
N GLN A 53 19.23 9.69 12.80
CA GLN A 53 19.36 11.15 12.76
C GLN A 53 18.54 11.84 13.87
N ALA A 54 17.44 11.23 14.28
CA ALA A 54 16.64 11.68 15.42
C ALA A 54 17.20 11.25 16.79
N GLY A 55 18.38 10.61 16.83
CA GLY A 55 19.04 10.18 18.07
C GLY A 55 18.57 8.83 18.62
N LEU A 56 17.82 8.05 17.82
CA LEU A 56 17.36 6.72 18.23
C LEU A 56 18.41 5.65 17.92
N THR A 57 18.49 4.63 18.76
CA THR A 57 19.19 3.38 18.43
C THR A 57 18.26 2.53 17.57
N VAL A 58 18.79 2.02 16.46
CA VAL A 58 17.99 1.26 15.49
C VAL A 58 18.62 -0.08 15.22
N ASP A 59 17.89 -1.14 15.54
CA ASP A 59 18.24 -2.51 15.20
C ASP A 59 17.32 -3.01 14.09
N ILE A 60 17.86 -3.78 13.15
CA ILE A 60 17.13 -4.36 12.03
C ILE A 60 17.14 -5.88 12.20
N TYR A 61 15.96 -6.48 12.25
CA TYR A 61 15.78 -7.93 12.39
C TYR A 61 15.19 -8.49 11.09
N PRO A 62 15.96 -9.24 10.29
CA PRO A 62 15.46 -9.92 9.11
C PRO A 62 14.63 -11.14 9.51
N TYR A 63 13.55 -11.39 8.78
CA TYR A 63 12.71 -12.57 8.91
C TYR A 63 12.40 -13.15 7.55
N ASP A 64 12.49 -14.46 7.43
CA ASP A 64 11.98 -15.18 6.26
C ASP A 64 10.48 -15.37 6.39
N LEU A 65 9.72 -14.86 5.41
CA LEU A 65 8.27 -14.92 5.40
C LEU A 65 7.79 -15.66 4.15
N TYR A 66 6.78 -16.52 4.33
CA TYR A 66 6.07 -17.12 3.21
C TYR A 66 5.00 -16.15 2.70
N LEU A 67 5.26 -15.51 1.59
CA LEU A 67 4.36 -14.52 0.98
C LEU A 67 4.09 -14.87 -0.49
N PRO A 68 2.90 -14.55 -1.02
CA PRO A 68 2.67 -14.62 -2.46
C PRO A 68 3.65 -13.70 -3.19
N VAL A 69 4.33 -14.25 -4.20
CA VAL A 69 5.25 -13.51 -5.05
C VAL A 69 4.64 -13.42 -6.45
N GLY A 70 4.22 -12.22 -6.83
CA GLY A 70 3.56 -11.97 -8.11
C GLY A 70 2.05 -12.22 -8.09
N GLN A 71 1.39 -11.71 -9.11
CA GLN A 71 -0.08 -11.70 -9.21
C GLN A 71 -0.63 -12.89 -10.02
N GLY A 72 0.24 -13.68 -10.66
CA GLY A 72 -0.21 -14.70 -11.60
C GLY A 72 -0.93 -14.10 -12.82
N GLU A 73 -1.76 -14.89 -13.45
CA GLU A 73 -2.62 -14.42 -14.55
C GLU A 73 -4.01 -14.10 -14.00
N VAL A 74 -4.42 -12.84 -14.11
CA VAL A 74 -5.73 -12.36 -13.65
C VAL A 74 -6.50 -11.81 -14.84
N LYS A 75 -7.65 -12.44 -15.15
CA LYS A 75 -8.58 -11.99 -16.20
C LYS A 75 -9.96 -11.84 -15.62
N ALA A 76 -10.66 -10.80 -16.05
CA ALA A 76 -12.07 -10.60 -15.74
C ALA A 76 -12.81 -10.11 -16.97
N GLU A 77 -13.99 -10.67 -17.24
CA GLU A 77 -14.86 -10.21 -18.33
C GLU A 77 -16.33 -10.32 -17.93
N ILE A 78 -17.12 -9.41 -18.44
CA ILE A 78 -18.58 -9.55 -18.43
C ILE A 78 -18.96 -10.39 -19.63
N VAL A 79 -19.64 -11.53 -19.44
CA VAL A 79 -20.03 -12.42 -20.53
C VAL A 79 -21.46 -12.17 -21.02
N LEU A 80 -22.34 -11.66 -20.17
CA LEU A 80 -23.74 -11.30 -20.45
C LEU A 80 -24.09 -9.94 -19.81
N PRO A 81 -24.98 -9.16 -20.41
CA PRO A 81 -25.70 -9.37 -21.68
C PRO A 81 -24.82 -9.18 -22.91
N LYS A 82 -23.65 -8.59 -22.76
CA LYS A 82 -22.68 -8.35 -23.82
C LYS A 82 -21.27 -8.64 -23.30
N ARG A 83 -20.46 -9.32 -24.12
CA ARG A 83 -19.06 -9.61 -23.74
C ARG A 83 -18.23 -8.33 -23.71
N ILE A 84 -17.61 -8.06 -22.54
CA ILE A 84 -16.75 -6.90 -22.31
C ILE A 84 -15.56 -7.36 -21.47
N ALA A 85 -14.36 -7.28 -22.02
CA ALA A 85 -13.14 -7.50 -21.24
C ALA A 85 -12.95 -6.31 -20.28
N LEU A 86 -12.71 -6.60 -19.01
CA LEU A 86 -12.45 -5.59 -17.99
C LEU A 86 -10.94 -5.33 -17.91
N ASN A 87 -10.58 -4.07 -17.78
CA ASN A 87 -9.22 -3.68 -17.47
C ASN A 87 -9.05 -3.69 -15.93
N ASN A 88 -8.18 -4.56 -15.44
CA ASN A 88 -7.84 -4.66 -14.02
C ASN A 88 -6.49 -4.00 -13.68
N MET A 89 -5.92 -3.25 -14.62
CA MET A 89 -4.78 -2.37 -14.38
C MET A 89 -5.26 -1.01 -13.89
N GLU A 90 -4.47 -0.37 -13.04
CA GLU A 90 -4.72 1.00 -12.63
C GLU A 90 -4.58 1.99 -13.79
N ASN A 91 -5.25 3.13 -13.68
CA ASN A 91 -5.12 4.18 -14.66
C ASN A 91 -3.71 4.82 -14.59
N ILE A 92 -3.20 5.20 -15.75
CA ILE A 92 -1.95 5.93 -15.85
C ILE A 92 -2.22 7.41 -15.54
N TYR A 93 -1.46 7.98 -14.63
CA TYR A 93 -1.47 9.40 -14.28
C TYR A 93 -0.19 10.06 -14.79
N ALA A 94 -0.34 11.06 -15.68
CA ALA A 94 0.78 11.72 -16.31
C ALA A 94 1.74 12.42 -15.31
N GLU A 95 1.19 12.86 -14.20
CA GLU A 95 1.94 13.52 -13.11
C GLU A 95 2.72 12.55 -12.23
N ASP A 96 2.40 11.26 -12.30
CA ASP A 96 3.08 10.21 -11.56
C ASP A 96 3.94 9.35 -12.51
N ARG A 97 5.24 9.59 -12.48
CA ARG A 97 6.22 8.86 -13.30
C ARG A 97 6.26 7.36 -13.01
N PHE A 98 5.72 6.92 -11.87
CA PHE A 98 5.70 5.51 -11.47
C PHE A 98 4.39 4.81 -11.83
N SER A 99 3.38 5.52 -12.32
CA SER A 99 2.11 4.92 -12.74
C SER A 99 2.25 3.91 -13.90
N THR A 100 3.39 3.91 -14.58
CA THR A 100 3.76 2.94 -15.61
C THR A 100 4.88 1.98 -15.18
N HIS A 101 5.19 1.92 -13.88
CA HIS A 101 6.29 1.09 -13.41
C HIS A 101 6.03 -0.40 -13.70
N PRO A 102 7.02 -1.16 -14.21
CA PRO A 102 6.82 -2.55 -14.62
C PRO A 102 6.45 -3.50 -13.47
N GLU A 103 6.72 -3.13 -12.23
CA GLU A 103 6.30 -3.90 -11.04
C GLU A 103 4.86 -3.62 -10.60
N LEU A 104 4.18 -2.63 -11.22
CA LEU A 104 2.74 -2.44 -11.05
C LEU A 104 2.01 -3.49 -11.90
N GLY A 105 1.35 -4.41 -11.24
CA GLY A 105 0.56 -5.45 -11.88
C GLY A 105 -0.95 -5.19 -11.81
N PRO A 106 -1.75 -6.11 -12.36
CA PRO A 106 -3.20 -6.04 -12.23
C PRO A 106 -3.64 -6.17 -10.77
N GLY A 107 -4.83 -5.64 -10.48
CA GLY A 107 -5.46 -5.84 -9.18
C GLY A 107 -5.66 -7.33 -8.89
N TRP A 108 -5.30 -7.77 -7.70
CA TRP A 108 -5.44 -9.15 -7.25
C TRP A 108 -5.63 -9.20 -5.72
N ASN A 109 -6.12 -10.33 -5.24
CA ASN A 109 -6.28 -10.55 -3.80
C ASN A 109 -5.31 -11.65 -3.34
N ALA A 110 -4.40 -11.31 -2.44
CA ALA A 110 -3.41 -12.23 -1.90
C ALA A 110 -4.08 -13.42 -1.21
N PHE A 111 -3.44 -14.59 -1.33
CA PHE A 111 -3.93 -15.86 -0.79
C PHE A 111 -5.27 -16.36 -1.36
N SER A 112 -5.71 -15.81 -2.49
CA SER A 112 -6.84 -16.35 -3.24
C SER A 112 -6.52 -17.71 -3.86
N GLY A 113 -7.53 -18.52 -4.07
CA GLY A 113 -7.44 -19.75 -4.88
C GLY A 113 -7.24 -19.44 -6.35
N SER A 114 -6.68 -20.40 -7.08
CA SER A 114 -6.65 -20.39 -8.56
C SER A 114 -7.88 -21.09 -9.12
N GLY A 115 -8.43 -20.57 -10.19
CA GLY A 115 -9.60 -21.16 -10.85
C GLY A 115 -10.10 -20.31 -12.01
N ASP A 116 -11.04 -20.88 -12.76
CA ASP A 116 -11.80 -20.21 -13.81
C ASP A 116 -13.29 -20.41 -13.49
N VAL A 117 -14.03 -19.32 -13.37
CA VAL A 117 -15.44 -19.36 -12.96
C VAL A 117 -16.25 -18.35 -13.75
N THR A 118 -17.42 -18.78 -14.22
CA THR A 118 -18.46 -17.91 -14.75
C THR A 118 -19.67 -17.97 -13.82
N ALA A 119 -20.06 -16.84 -13.26
CA ALA A 119 -21.16 -16.76 -12.30
C ALA A 119 -21.86 -15.40 -12.38
N GLU A 120 -23.02 -15.31 -11.77
CA GLU A 120 -23.68 -14.03 -11.55
C GLU A 120 -22.89 -13.20 -10.54
N VAL A 121 -22.87 -11.87 -10.75
CA VAL A 121 -22.22 -10.92 -9.86
C VAL A 121 -23.26 -10.26 -8.98
N VAL A 122 -23.05 -10.32 -7.67
CA VAL A 122 -23.88 -9.64 -6.67
C VAL A 122 -23.05 -8.56 -6.01
N TYR A 123 -23.59 -7.35 -5.96
CA TYR A 123 -22.96 -6.25 -5.24
C TYR A 123 -23.25 -6.36 -3.74
N ALA A 124 -22.22 -6.59 -2.95
CA ALA A 124 -22.31 -6.78 -1.50
C ALA A 124 -21.70 -5.61 -0.71
N ASN A 125 -21.72 -4.38 -1.26
CA ASN A 125 -21.26 -3.15 -0.62
C ASN A 125 -19.87 -3.30 0.03
N TYR A 126 -19.76 -3.32 1.36
CA TYR A 126 -18.51 -3.51 2.10
C TYR A 126 -18.21 -4.98 2.44
N GLY A 127 -19.08 -5.93 2.05
CA GLY A 127 -18.93 -7.35 2.38
C GLY A 127 -19.07 -7.66 3.86
N ARG A 128 -19.80 -6.85 4.61
CA ARG A 128 -20.13 -7.09 6.01
C ARG A 128 -21.32 -8.05 6.09
N LYS A 129 -21.51 -8.66 7.27
CA LYS A 129 -22.62 -9.58 7.49
C LYS A 129 -23.96 -8.99 7.05
N GLU A 130 -24.22 -7.74 7.41
CA GLU A 130 -25.46 -7.02 7.09
C GLU A 130 -25.65 -6.76 5.59
N ASP A 131 -24.58 -6.80 4.80
CA ASP A 131 -24.63 -6.63 3.35
C ASP A 131 -25.07 -7.89 2.61
N PHE A 132 -24.99 -9.06 3.27
CA PHE A 132 -25.43 -10.36 2.75
C PHE A 132 -26.83 -10.79 3.25
N GLU A 133 -27.41 -10.09 4.21
CA GLU A 133 -28.72 -10.37 4.77
C GLU A 133 -29.86 -9.63 4.03
N LYS A 134 -29.56 -8.89 2.96
CA LYS A 134 -30.51 -8.17 2.09
C LYS A 134 -30.81 -8.97 0.83
#